data_17845fa87ae1f28a13c5b1cfa46ac66d
#
_entry.id   17845fa87ae1f28a13c5b1cfa46ac66d
#
_cell.length_a   1.000
_cell.length_b   1.000
_cell.length_c   1.000
_cell.angle_alpha   90.00
_cell.angle_beta   90.00
_cell.angle_gamma   90.00
#
_symmetry.space_group_name_H-M   'P 1'
#
loop_
_entity.id
_entity.type
_entity.pdbx_description
1 polymer ?
#
loop_
_entity_poly.entity_id
_entity_poly.type
_entity_poly.pdbx_seq_one_letter_code
_entity_poly.pdbx_strand_id
1 'polypeptide(L)'
;MYKRQEAETRFLIDEQLRMVGWEADTENIRYSKGVRPTKGRKLAIAEYPTNSTVGNRGYADYALFIGEKLVGIIEAKAIHKDIPSVIDYQGKDYPRCIREEDEKYVIGKWGEFKVPFTFATNGRPYLEQYRTKSGIWFLDLRKPDNSPMALHGWMSPDGMEELLAADVDSRNKELKEMPYDLLTDKDGLNLRPYQLNAIKAAEEAVISGKQTALLAMATGTGKTRTVLGMIYRFLKTERFRRILFLVDRTALGEQAQDVFEEVKMEDLLTLDDIYNIKGLEDKTIDKETRIHISTVQGMVKRIMYNNGETMPAVSDYDLLIIDEAHRGYILDKEMCEDEVLYRDQREYQSKYRAVIEYFNAIKIALTATPALQTTEIFGQPVFKYTYREAVIEGYLVDHDAPHELKTKLSSEGIHYKQGETVTIYDPVTGEITNSELIDDELDFDVDSFNRQVITEPFNRAVLEEIAKNIDPESPREQGKTLIYAVNDDHADLIVSILKDIYTQYGVDNDAIMKITGSVANGNKKKIQEAIKRFKNEDYPSIVVTVDLLTTGIDVPSISTLVFMRRVKSRILFEQMLGRATRLCKEIHKTHFEIYDPVGVYD
;
A
#
# COMPACT_ATOMS: atom_id res chain seq x y z
N MET A 1 8.63 -45.84 -6.23
CA MET A 1 8.73 -44.59 -5.48
C MET A 1 9.03 -43.37 -6.37
N TYR A 2 10.07 -43.40 -7.19
CA TYR A 2 10.47 -42.29 -8.08
C TYR A 2 9.38 -41.87 -9.10
N LYS A 3 8.75 -42.82 -9.80
CA LYS A 3 7.66 -42.52 -10.79
C LYS A 3 6.39 -41.93 -10.15
N ARG A 4 6.14 -42.26 -8.89
CA ARG A 4 4.98 -41.73 -8.17
C ARG A 4 5.18 -40.26 -7.78
N GLN A 5 6.39 -39.91 -7.35
CA GLN A 5 6.77 -38.53 -7.03
C GLN A 5 6.78 -37.61 -8.27
N GLU A 6 7.19 -38.10 -9.42
CA GLU A 6 7.20 -37.36 -10.68
C GLU A 6 5.76 -37.09 -11.19
N ALA A 7 4.91 -38.10 -11.11
CA ALA A 7 3.49 -37.95 -11.47
C ALA A 7 2.75 -36.96 -10.55
N GLU A 8 3.04 -37.00 -9.25
CA GLU A 8 2.49 -36.03 -8.28
C GLU A 8 2.95 -34.59 -8.57
N THR A 9 4.22 -34.41 -8.91
CA THR A 9 4.80 -33.11 -9.29
C THR A 9 4.12 -32.55 -10.55
N ARG A 10 3.92 -33.38 -11.57
CA ARG A 10 3.26 -32.94 -12.81
C ARG A 10 1.80 -32.61 -12.61
N PHE A 11 1.09 -33.35 -11.76
CA PHE A 11 -0.28 -33.02 -11.39
C PHE A 11 -0.39 -31.64 -10.74
N LEU A 12 0.51 -31.32 -9.81
CA LEU A 12 0.58 -30.00 -9.18
C LEU A 12 0.87 -28.89 -10.20
N ILE A 13 1.79 -29.13 -11.12
CA ILE A 13 2.12 -28.16 -12.18
C ILE A 13 0.90 -27.93 -13.09
N ASP A 14 0.22 -28.98 -13.51
CA ASP A 14 -0.99 -28.90 -14.34
C ASP A 14 -2.07 -28.03 -13.66
N GLU A 15 -2.31 -28.28 -12.36
CA GLU A 15 -3.27 -27.51 -11.58
C GLU A 15 -2.88 -26.03 -11.48
N GLN A 16 -1.63 -25.74 -11.16
CA GLN A 16 -1.11 -24.38 -11.07
C GLN A 16 -1.19 -23.63 -12.41
N LEU A 17 -0.89 -24.29 -13.52
CA LEU A 17 -0.99 -23.70 -14.86
C LEU A 17 -2.44 -23.39 -15.24
N ARG A 18 -3.38 -24.30 -14.92
CA ARG A 18 -4.79 -24.06 -15.16
C ARG A 18 -5.34 -22.85 -14.36
N MET A 19 -4.88 -22.68 -13.14
CA MET A 19 -5.28 -21.55 -12.28
C MET A 19 -4.99 -20.18 -12.91
N VAL A 20 -3.96 -20.07 -13.74
CA VAL A 20 -3.59 -18.80 -14.40
C VAL A 20 -4.00 -18.74 -15.88
N GLY A 21 -4.77 -19.72 -16.36
CA GLY A 21 -5.41 -19.67 -17.69
C GLY A 21 -4.72 -20.49 -18.78
N TRP A 22 -3.72 -21.34 -18.45
CA TRP A 22 -3.20 -22.34 -19.38
C TRP A 22 -4.11 -23.55 -19.45
N GLU A 23 -4.20 -24.17 -20.62
CA GLU A 23 -4.77 -25.49 -20.79
C GLU A 23 -3.67 -26.53 -20.56
N ALA A 24 -3.67 -27.16 -19.40
CA ALA A 24 -2.66 -28.11 -18.95
C ALA A 24 -3.30 -29.39 -18.41
N ASP A 25 -2.90 -30.52 -18.92
CA ASP A 25 -3.29 -31.85 -18.50
C ASP A 25 -2.25 -32.84 -19.05
N THR A 26 -1.30 -33.26 -18.21
CA THR A 26 -0.20 -34.15 -18.62
C THR A 26 -0.67 -35.46 -19.25
N GLU A 27 -1.85 -35.94 -18.89
CA GLU A 27 -2.41 -37.17 -19.45
C GLU A 27 -3.06 -36.96 -20.83
N ASN A 28 -3.77 -35.86 -21.03
CA ASN A 28 -4.60 -35.62 -22.22
C ASN A 28 -4.00 -34.59 -23.18
N ILE A 29 -3.36 -33.53 -22.66
CA ILE A 29 -2.70 -32.48 -23.46
C ILE A 29 -1.21 -32.84 -23.59
N ARG A 30 -0.96 -33.81 -24.45
CA ARG A 30 0.35 -34.42 -24.60
C ARG A 30 0.70 -34.60 -26.07
N TYR A 31 1.97 -34.41 -26.43
CA TYR A 31 2.41 -34.53 -27.83
C TYR A 31 2.15 -35.93 -28.40
N SER A 32 2.42 -37.00 -27.64
CA SER A 32 2.20 -38.40 -28.06
C SER A 32 0.75 -38.75 -28.33
N LYS A 33 -0.21 -37.97 -27.80
CA LYS A 33 -1.65 -38.13 -28.07
C LYS A 33 -2.14 -37.32 -29.28
N GLY A 34 -1.22 -36.75 -30.07
CA GLY A 34 -1.56 -35.99 -31.26
C GLY A 34 -1.93 -34.53 -31.00
N VAL A 35 -1.84 -34.02 -29.76
CA VAL A 35 -2.09 -32.61 -29.45
C VAL A 35 -1.02 -31.73 -30.10
N ARG A 36 -1.46 -30.69 -30.78
CA ARG A 36 -0.62 -29.73 -31.51
C ARG A 36 -1.05 -28.30 -31.22
N PRO A 37 -0.16 -27.31 -31.35
CA PRO A 37 -0.51 -25.91 -31.24
C PRO A 37 -1.68 -25.56 -32.16
N THR A 38 -2.66 -24.84 -31.61
CA THR A 38 -3.92 -24.54 -32.31
C THR A 38 -4.30 -23.07 -32.07
N LYS A 39 -4.72 -22.37 -33.11
CA LYS A 39 -5.18 -20.97 -33.01
C LYS A 39 -6.27 -20.81 -31.95
N GLY A 40 -6.16 -19.76 -31.16
CA GLY A 40 -7.12 -19.42 -30.10
C GLY A 40 -6.97 -20.25 -28.80
N ARG A 41 -6.09 -21.25 -28.77
CA ARG A 41 -5.83 -22.04 -27.57
C ARG A 41 -4.53 -21.62 -26.89
N LYS A 42 -4.45 -21.82 -25.58
CA LYS A 42 -3.31 -21.49 -24.71
C LYS A 42 -2.82 -22.76 -24.06
N LEU A 43 -2.01 -23.51 -24.79
CA LEU A 43 -1.66 -24.89 -24.48
C LEU A 43 -0.31 -25.02 -23.77
N ALA A 44 -0.30 -25.79 -22.68
CA ALA A 44 0.92 -26.38 -22.12
C ALA A 44 0.98 -27.85 -22.55
N ILE A 45 1.68 -28.14 -23.65
CA ILE A 45 1.75 -29.49 -24.23
C ILE A 45 2.85 -30.30 -23.53
N ALA A 46 2.45 -31.36 -22.84
CA ALA A 46 3.36 -32.22 -22.11
C ALA A 46 4.22 -33.10 -23.04
N GLU A 47 5.43 -33.41 -22.58
CA GLU A 47 6.42 -34.24 -23.27
C GLU A 47 6.64 -33.83 -24.74
N TYR A 48 7.00 -32.56 -24.92
CA TYR A 48 7.20 -31.99 -26.23
C TYR A 48 8.60 -32.36 -26.77
N PRO A 49 8.69 -32.99 -27.96
CA PRO A 49 9.97 -33.44 -28.48
C PRO A 49 10.88 -32.29 -28.94
N THR A 50 12.15 -32.43 -28.70
CA THR A 50 13.22 -31.52 -29.14
C THR A 50 14.37 -32.34 -29.74
N ASN A 51 15.37 -31.68 -30.34
CA ASN A 51 16.62 -32.32 -30.78
C ASN A 51 17.70 -32.37 -29.68
N SER A 52 17.32 -32.05 -28.43
CA SER A 52 18.27 -32.09 -27.31
C SER A 52 18.78 -33.50 -27.03
N THR A 53 20.04 -33.59 -26.72
CA THR A 53 20.70 -34.84 -26.24
C THR A 53 20.90 -34.84 -24.73
N VAL A 54 20.51 -33.77 -24.06
CA VAL A 54 20.64 -33.54 -22.60
C VAL A 54 19.30 -33.84 -21.92
N GLY A 55 19.34 -34.42 -20.74
CA GLY A 55 18.13 -34.62 -19.91
C GLY A 55 17.26 -35.81 -20.34
N ASN A 56 15.96 -35.65 -20.41
CA ASN A 56 14.96 -36.69 -20.67
C ASN A 56 14.90 -37.15 -22.14
N ARG A 57 16.01 -37.51 -22.74
CA ARG A 57 16.09 -38.07 -24.08
C ARG A 57 15.40 -37.23 -25.19
N GLY A 58 15.56 -35.91 -25.13
CA GLY A 58 15.05 -34.99 -26.17
C GLY A 58 13.59 -34.55 -26.00
N TYR A 59 13.01 -34.67 -24.82
CA TYR A 59 11.66 -34.18 -24.53
C TYR A 59 11.72 -33.13 -23.44
N ALA A 60 11.15 -31.94 -23.71
CA ALA A 60 10.83 -30.97 -22.69
C ALA A 60 9.59 -31.45 -21.91
N ASP A 61 9.56 -31.22 -20.60
CA ASP A 61 8.41 -31.62 -19.80
C ASP A 61 7.13 -30.94 -20.26
N TYR A 62 7.19 -29.65 -20.60
CA TYR A 62 6.12 -28.93 -21.29
C TYR A 62 6.68 -27.90 -22.27
N ALA A 63 5.94 -27.68 -23.36
CA ALA A 63 6.10 -26.53 -24.24
C ALA A 63 4.84 -25.65 -24.17
N LEU A 64 5.04 -24.35 -23.99
CA LEU A 64 3.96 -23.37 -23.85
C LEU A 64 3.67 -22.70 -25.19
N PHE A 65 2.42 -22.78 -25.61
CA PHE A 65 1.94 -22.20 -26.86
C PHE A 65 0.79 -21.22 -26.64
N ILE A 66 0.89 -20.06 -27.23
CA ILE A 66 -0.22 -19.11 -27.36
C ILE A 66 -0.65 -19.13 -28.82
N GLY A 67 -1.76 -19.79 -29.12
CA GLY A 67 -2.11 -20.15 -30.49
C GLY A 67 -1.06 -21.08 -31.08
N GLU A 68 -0.46 -20.65 -32.20
CA GLU A 68 0.62 -21.35 -32.91
C GLU A 68 2.01 -20.78 -32.60
N LYS A 69 2.15 -19.97 -31.53
CA LYS A 69 3.42 -19.35 -31.14
C LYS A 69 4.04 -20.10 -29.97
N LEU A 70 5.24 -20.63 -30.15
CA LEU A 70 6.03 -21.23 -29.10
C LEU A 70 6.65 -20.14 -28.22
N VAL A 71 6.17 -19.98 -26.99
CA VAL A 71 6.56 -18.88 -26.10
C VAL A 71 7.42 -19.31 -24.93
N GLY A 72 7.39 -20.58 -24.54
CA GLY A 72 8.14 -21.02 -23.38
C GLY A 72 8.36 -22.53 -23.32
N ILE A 73 9.36 -22.92 -22.55
CA ILE A 73 9.68 -24.31 -22.19
C ILE A 73 9.67 -24.43 -20.67
N ILE A 74 9.10 -25.51 -20.16
CA ILE A 74 9.11 -25.84 -18.73
C ILE A 74 9.85 -27.15 -18.51
N GLU A 75 10.75 -27.15 -17.52
CA GLU A 75 11.42 -28.32 -17.01
C GLU A 75 10.98 -28.62 -15.57
N ALA A 76 10.43 -29.79 -15.34
CA ALA A 76 9.98 -30.26 -14.03
C ALA A 76 11.04 -31.12 -13.35
N LYS A 77 11.24 -30.93 -12.05
CA LYS A 77 12.24 -31.66 -11.26
C LYS A 77 11.64 -32.27 -9.98
N ALA A 78 12.34 -33.23 -9.43
CA ALA A 78 11.99 -33.79 -8.14
C ALA A 78 12.11 -32.74 -7.02
N ILE A 79 11.25 -32.86 -6.02
CA ILE A 79 11.04 -31.85 -4.92
C ILE A 79 12.36 -31.44 -4.22
N HIS A 80 13.36 -32.31 -4.15
CA HIS A 80 14.62 -32.03 -3.41
C HIS A 80 15.74 -31.42 -4.26
N LYS A 81 15.51 -31.21 -5.57
CA LYS A 81 16.54 -30.69 -6.49
C LYS A 81 16.69 -29.20 -6.39
N ASP A 82 17.92 -28.72 -6.56
CA ASP A 82 18.24 -27.32 -6.79
C ASP A 82 17.75 -26.90 -8.18
N ILE A 83 16.87 -25.87 -8.24
CA ILE A 83 16.18 -25.49 -9.47
C ILE A 83 17.02 -24.58 -10.36
N PRO A 84 17.73 -23.53 -9.86
CA PRO A 84 18.52 -22.63 -10.70
C PRO A 84 19.56 -23.33 -11.55
N SER A 85 20.23 -24.35 -11.03
CA SER A 85 21.21 -25.12 -11.77
C SER A 85 20.61 -25.87 -12.97
N VAL A 86 19.33 -26.21 -12.89
CA VAL A 86 18.60 -26.88 -13.98
C VAL A 86 18.34 -25.92 -15.14
N ILE A 87 18.01 -24.67 -14.86
CA ILE A 87 17.80 -23.63 -15.90
C ILE A 87 19.07 -23.42 -16.71
N ASP A 88 20.23 -23.37 -16.05
CA ASP A 88 21.51 -23.15 -16.74
C ASP A 88 21.90 -24.27 -17.67
N TYR A 89 21.51 -25.51 -17.39
CA TYR A 89 21.81 -26.68 -18.21
C TYR A 89 20.64 -27.05 -19.16
N GLN A 90 19.60 -27.66 -18.65
CA GLN A 90 18.50 -28.21 -19.44
C GLN A 90 17.54 -27.13 -19.92
N GLY A 91 17.27 -26.14 -19.08
CA GLY A 91 16.38 -25.03 -19.41
C GLY A 91 16.88 -24.17 -20.58
N LYS A 92 18.20 -24.08 -20.79
CA LYS A 92 18.80 -23.39 -21.94
C LYS A 92 18.99 -24.30 -23.15
N ASP A 93 19.10 -25.59 -22.95
CA ASP A 93 19.39 -26.53 -24.05
C ASP A 93 18.17 -26.76 -24.95
N TYR A 94 16.99 -26.97 -24.38
CA TYR A 94 15.76 -27.15 -25.17
C TYR A 94 15.43 -25.98 -26.09
N PRO A 95 15.52 -24.71 -25.66
CA PRO A 95 15.33 -23.57 -26.55
C PRO A 95 16.31 -23.45 -27.71
N ARG A 96 17.50 -24.08 -27.63
CA ARG A 96 18.46 -24.18 -28.75
C ARG A 96 18.08 -25.28 -29.72
N CYS A 97 17.48 -26.35 -29.22
CA CYS A 97 17.33 -27.62 -29.91
C CYS A 97 15.90 -27.83 -30.43
N ILE A 98 15.24 -26.81 -30.94
CA ILE A 98 13.93 -26.93 -31.58
C ILE A 98 14.07 -27.69 -32.90
N ARG A 99 13.17 -28.67 -33.14
CA ARG A 99 13.16 -29.48 -34.35
C ARG A 99 12.80 -28.65 -35.58
N GLU A 100 13.30 -29.05 -36.73
CA GLU A 100 13.03 -28.38 -38.02
C GLU A 100 11.52 -28.32 -38.32
N GLU A 101 10.77 -29.37 -38.03
CA GLU A 101 9.32 -29.44 -38.24
C GLU A 101 8.52 -28.46 -37.33
N ASP A 102 9.11 -27.96 -36.23
CA ASP A 102 8.53 -27.04 -35.30
C ASP A 102 8.96 -25.57 -35.52
N GLU A 103 9.86 -25.32 -36.47
CA GLU A 103 10.33 -23.98 -36.85
C GLU A 103 9.18 -23.03 -37.20
N LYS A 104 8.06 -23.54 -37.74
CA LYS A 104 6.85 -22.78 -38.05
C LYS A 104 6.20 -22.14 -36.82
N TYR A 105 6.49 -22.62 -35.62
CA TYR A 105 5.97 -22.08 -34.35
C TYR A 105 6.94 -21.09 -33.68
N VAL A 106 8.18 -21.01 -34.19
CA VAL A 106 9.20 -20.11 -33.66
C VAL A 106 8.87 -18.67 -34.00
N ILE A 107 8.85 -17.80 -32.99
CA ILE A 107 8.45 -16.38 -33.14
C ILE A 107 9.64 -15.44 -33.27
N GLY A 108 10.84 -15.90 -33.05
CA GLY A 108 12.06 -15.10 -33.11
C GLY A 108 13.31 -15.91 -32.81
N LYS A 109 14.45 -15.24 -32.90
CA LYS A 109 15.74 -15.82 -32.57
C LYS A 109 16.56 -14.84 -31.74
N TRP A 110 17.05 -15.31 -30.59
CA TRP A 110 17.84 -14.52 -29.66
C TRP A 110 19.17 -15.21 -29.41
N GLY A 111 20.19 -14.80 -30.17
CA GLY A 111 21.45 -15.53 -30.22
C GLY A 111 21.25 -16.96 -30.75
N GLU A 112 21.52 -17.94 -29.93
CA GLU A 112 21.32 -19.35 -30.22
C GLU A 112 19.93 -19.90 -29.84
N PHE A 113 19.11 -19.10 -29.11
CA PHE A 113 17.81 -19.52 -28.62
C PHE A 113 16.68 -19.20 -29.60
N LYS A 114 15.75 -20.13 -29.76
CA LYS A 114 14.55 -20.03 -30.62
C LYS A 114 13.26 -19.92 -29.80
N VAL A 115 13.35 -19.95 -28.47
CA VAL A 115 12.25 -19.78 -27.53
C VAL A 115 12.62 -18.67 -26.56
N PRO A 116 11.73 -17.68 -26.33
CA PRO A 116 12.07 -16.50 -25.54
C PRO A 116 12.17 -16.79 -24.05
N PHE A 117 11.35 -17.72 -23.52
CA PHE A 117 11.24 -17.96 -22.08
C PHE A 117 11.52 -19.42 -21.71
N THR A 118 12.20 -19.61 -20.60
CA THR A 118 12.38 -20.93 -20.01
C THR A 118 12.06 -20.91 -18.52
N PHE A 119 11.45 -21.98 -18.06
CA PHE A 119 11.02 -22.17 -16.68
C PHE A 119 11.55 -23.49 -16.13
N ALA A 120 11.84 -23.51 -14.83
CA ALA A 120 12.09 -24.73 -14.10
C ALA A 120 11.37 -24.71 -12.75
N THR A 121 10.81 -25.85 -12.35
CA THR A 121 10.11 -25.97 -11.07
C THR A 121 10.15 -27.41 -10.56
N ASN A 122 9.94 -27.56 -9.26
CA ASN A 122 9.69 -28.87 -8.64
C ASN A 122 8.27 -29.00 -8.09
N GLY A 123 7.34 -28.09 -8.48
CA GLY A 123 5.95 -28.06 -8.03
C GLY A 123 5.76 -27.50 -6.61
N ARG A 124 6.83 -27.26 -5.86
CA ARG A 124 6.75 -26.69 -4.52
C ARG A 124 6.44 -25.18 -4.60
N PRO A 125 5.46 -24.67 -3.84
CA PRO A 125 5.27 -23.23 -3.69
C PRO A 125 6.54 -22.53 -3.21
N TYR A 126 6.73 -21.28 -3.57
CA TYR A 126 7.90 -20.51 -3.14
C TYR A 126 7.98 -20.41 -1.62
N LEU A 127 9.16 -20.72 -1.08
CA LEU A 127 9.50 -20.60 0.34
C LEU A 127 10.88 -19.97 0.47
N GLU A 128 10.98 -18.83 1.14
CA GLU A 128 12.26 -18.11 1.31
C GLU A 128 13.36 -18.98 1.92
N GLN A 129 13.01 -19.79 2.93
CA GLN A 129 13.95 -20.72 3.57
C GLN A 129 14.45 -21.86 2.65
N TYR A 130 13.75 -22.12 1.54
CA TYR A 130 14.12 -23.09 0.53
C TYR A 130 14.23 -22.45 -0.86
N ARG A 131 14.73 -21.22 -0.91
CA ARG A 131 14.74 -20.37 -2.11
C ARG A 131 15.11 -21.10 -3.40
N THR A 132 16.24 -21.83 -3.42
CA THR A 132 16.72 -22.55 -4.61
C THR A 132 15.99 -23.87 -4.87
N LYS A 133 15.15 -24.34 -3.94
CA LYS A 133 14.42 -25.62 -4.01
C LYS A 133 12.92 -25.44 -3.99
N SER A 134 12.43 -24.26 -4.32
CA SER A 134 11.01 -23.92 -4.30
C SER A 134 10.68 -22.86 -5.35
N GLY A 135 9.39 -22.67 -5.62
CA GLY A 135 8.90 -21.69 -6.57
C GLY A 135 9.07 -22.10 -8.03
N ILE A 136 8.85 -21.14 -8.88
CA ILE A 136 8.98 -21.28 -10.33
C ILE A 136 10.13 -20.39 -10.76
N TRP A 137 11.20 -20.99 -11.21
CA TRP A 137 12.35 -20.26 -11.71
C TRP A 137 12.15 -19.94 -13.18
N PHE A 138 12.42 -18.68 -13.52
CA PHE A 138 12.18 -18.08 -14.82
C PHE A 138 13.43 -17.43 -15.36
N LEU A 139 13.66 -17.58 -16.65
CA LEU A 139 14.73 -16.90 -17.38
C LEU A 139 14.19 -16.38 -18.72
N ASP A 140 14.33 -15.08 -18.94
CA ASP A 140 14.09 -14.44 -20.22
C ASP A 140 15.36 -14.53 -21.07
N LEU A 141 15.33 -15.37 -22.12
CA LEU A 141 16.46 -15.64 -23.00
C LEU A 141 16.68 -14.59 -24.07
N ARG A 142 15.81 -13.58 -24.15
CA ARG A 142 15.90 -12.52 -25.17
C ARG A 142 17.10 -11.61 -24.96
N LYS A 143 17.59 -11.48 -23.74
CA LYS A 143 18.79 -10.71 -23.37
C LYS A 143 19.82 -11.62 -22.73
N PRO A 144 21.09 -11.63 -23.23
CA PRO A 144 22.12 -12.55 -22.73
C PRO A 144 22.53 -12.28 -21.25
N ASP A 145 22.33 -11.07 -20.78
CA ASP A 145 22.71 -10.64 -19.41
C ASP A 145 21.65 -10.96 -18.36
N ASN A 146 20.50 -11.49 -18.76
CA ASN A 146 19.46 -11.89 -17.81
C ASN A 146 19.90 -13.09 -16.99
N SER A 147 19.56 -13.04 -15.70
CA SER A 147 19.81 -14.14 -14.76
C SER A 147 18.49 -14.82 -14.37
N PRO A 148 18.52 -16.12 -14.03
CA PRO A 148 17.34 -16.80 -13.51
C PRO A 148 16.80 -16.12 -12.25
N MET A 149 15.47 -15.98 -12.16
CA MET A 149 14.78 -15.41 -11.01
C MET A 149 13.65 -16.31 -10.55
N ALA A 150 13.41 -16.34 -9.25
CA ALA A 150 12.28 -17.07 -8.67
C ALA A 150 10.99 -16.26 -8.78
N LEU A 151 9.93 -16.89 -9.29
CA LEU A 151 8.58 -16.37 -9.30
C LEU A 151 7.74 -17.06 -8.21
N HIS A 152 6.79 -16.33 -7.65
CA HIS A 152 5.87 -16.86 -6.65
C HIS A 152 4.66 -17.60 -7.25
N GLY A 153 4.55 -17.62 -8.57
CA GLY A 153 3.50 -18.29 -9.32
C GLY A 153 3.80 -18.31 -10.81
N TRP A 154 2.93 -18.93 -11.60
CA TRP A 154 3.05 -18.95 -13.06
C TRP A 154 2.57 -17.63 -13.67
N MET A 155 3.24 -17.22 -14.74
CA MET A 155 2.74 -16.16 -15.61
C MET A 155 1.51 -16.65 -16.35
N SER A 156 0.50 -15.80 -16.46
CA SER A 156 -0.66 -16.06 -17.31
C SER A 156 -0.26 -15.99 -18.81
N PRO A 157 -1.01 -16.63 -19.71
CA PRO A 157 -0.79 -16.47 -21.15
C PRO A 157 -0.83 -15.01 -21.59
N ASP A 158 -1.79 -14.24 -21.10
CA ASP A 158 -1.91 -12.81 -21.42
C ASP A 158 -0.70 -12.01 -20.89
N GLY A 159 -0.23 -12.31 -19.67
CA GLY A 159 0.97 -11.69 -19.12
C GLY A 159 2.23 -12.01 -19.92
N MET A 160 2.35 -13.22 -20.47
CA MET A 160 3.46 -13.58 -21.35
C MET A 160 3.38 -12.86 -22.71
N GLU A 161 2.20 -12.72 -23.30
CA GLU A 161 2.01 -11.91 -24.52
C GLU A 161 2.39 -10.45 -24.27
N GLU A 162 1.97 -9.89 -23.15
CA GLU A 162 2.31 -8.51 -22.75
C GLU A 162 3.84 -8.35 -22.60
N LEU A 163 4.49 -9.31 -21.96
CA LEU A 163 5.94 -9.31 -21.77
C LEU A 163 6.69 -9.43 -23.13
N LEU A 164 6.16 -10.23 -24.04
CA LEU A 164 6.73 -10.37 -25.40
C LEU A 164 6.59 -9.09 -26.21
N ALA A 165 5.46 -8.39 -26.07
CA ALA A 165 5.18 -7.15 -26.79
C ALA A 165 5.92 -5.93 -26.21
N ALA A 166 6.42 -6.02 -24.97
CA ALA A 166 7.07 -4.90 -24.29
C ALA A 166 8.47 -4.62 -24.88
N ASP A 167 8.64 -3.43 -25.44
CA ASP A 167 9.93 -2.86 -25.83
C ASP A 167 10.40 -1.87 -24.78
N VAL A 168 10.99 -2.39 -23.70
CA VAL A 168 11.41 -1.61 -22.52
C VAL A 168 12.41 -0.52 -22.90
N ASP A 169 13.34 -0.81 -23.82
CA ASP A 169 14.39 0.13 -24.18
C ASP A 169 13.84 1.32 -24.97
N SER A 170 12.93 1.08 -25.91
CA SER A 170 12.21 2.14 -26.64
C SER A 170 11.33 2.97 -25.71
N ARG A 171 10.60 2.32 -24.79
CA ARG A 171 9.73 3.00 -23.83
C ARG A 171 10.50 3.82 -22.80
N ASN A 172 11.66 3.34 -22.36
CA ASN A 172 12.57 4.12 -21.51
C ASN A 172 13.08 5.38 -22.23
N LYS A 173 13.36 5.29 -23.53
CA LYS A 173 13.75 6.44 -24.34
C LYS A 173 12.61 7.45 -24.46
N GLU A 174 11.41 7.01 -24.80
CA GLU A 174 10.21 7.86 -24.85
C GLU A 174 9.95 8.56 -23.52
N LEU A 175 10.04 7.82 -22.40
CA LEU A 175 9.87 8.37 -21.07
C LEU A 175 10.88 9.47 -20.76
N LYS A 176 12.13 9.28 -21.15
CA LYS A 176 13.21 10.26 -20.96
C LYS A 176 13.03 11.51 -21.82
N GLU A 177 12.50 11.36 -23.02
CA GLU A 177 12.29 12.45 -23.98
C GLU A 177 10.96 13.20 -23.78
N MET A 178 9.99 12.60 -23.10
CA MET A 178 8.67 13.19 -22.85
C MET A 178 8.77 14.47 -22.02
N PRO A 179 8.24 15.62 -22.48
CA PRO A 179 8.23 16.87 -21.73
C PRO A 179 7.44 16.75 -20.41
N TYR A 180 7.78 17.61 -19.44
CA TYR A 180 7.09 17.68 -18.14
C TYR A 180 6.05 18.80 -18.07
N ASP A 181 5.85 19.55 -19.14
CA ASP A 181 5.04 20.78 -19.16
C ASP A 181 3.59 20.56 -18.66
N LEU A 182 2.96 19.46 -19.07
CA LEU A 182 1.61 19.10 -18.62
C LEU A 182 1.49 18.90 -17.11
N LEU A 183 2.56 18.44 -16.46
CA LEU A 183 2.55 18.23 -15.01
C LEU A 183 2.62 19.54 -14.24
N THR A 184 3.20 20.58 -14.81
CA THR A 184 3.40 21.89 -14.20
C THR A 184 2.38 22.93 -14.63
N ASP A 185 1.54 22.61 -15.61
CA ASP A 185 0.47 23.47 -16.09
C ASP A 185 -0.50 23.80 -14.95
N LYS A 186 -0.88 25.10 -14.88
CA LYS A 186 -1.80 25.60 -13.85
C LYS A 186 -3.22 25.07 -14.00
N ASP A 187 -3.63 24.79 -15.22
CA ASP A 187 -4.94 24.21 -15.53
C ASP A 187 -4.97 22.68 -15.45
N GLY A 188 -3.79 22.05 -15.26
CA GLY A 188 -3.60 20.63 -15.10
C GLY A 188 -3.27 20.21 -13.65
N LEU A 189 -2.26 19.37 -13.50
CA LEU A 189 -1.80 18.89 -12.19
C LEU A 189 -1.19 19.99 -11.33
N ASN A 190 -0.61 21.01 -11.94
CA ASN A 190 0.05 22.12 -11.26
C ASN A 190 1.03 21.63 -10.18
N LEU A 191 1.90 20.70 -10.55
CA LEU A 191 2.86 20.11 -9.63
C LEU A 191 3.92 21.13 -9.21
N ARG A 192 4.25 21.07 -7.94
CA ARG A 192 5.33 21.86 -7.35
C ARG A 192 6.70 21.31 -7.77
N PRO A 193 7.76 22.14 -7.75
CA PRO A 193 9.09 21.70 -8.20
C PRO A 193 9.61 20.43 -7.54
N TYR A 194 9.39 20.27 -6.23
CA TYR A 194 9.84 19.08 -5.50
C TYR A 194 9.05 17.82 -5.91
N GLN A 195 7.76 17.94 -6.23
CA GLN A 195 6.95 16.82 -6.74
C GLN A 195 7.45 16.36 -8.10
N LEU A 196 7.79 17.32 -8.96
CA LEU A 196 8.40 17.01 -10.24
C LEU A 196 9.77 16.33 -10.09
N ASN A 197 10.60 16.78 -9.13
CA ASN A 197 11.89 16.17 -8.84
C ASN A 197 11.73 14.73 -8.31
N ALA A 198 10.69 14.47 -7.51
CA ALA A 198 10.36 13.11 -7.06
C ALA A 198 10.02 12.19 -8.24
N ILE A 199 9.21 12.67 -9.19
CA ILE A 199 8.87 11.92 -10.41
C ILE A 199 10.13 11.63 -11.23
N LYS A 200 10.97 12.64 -11.47
CA LYS A 200 12.24 12.47 -12.19
C LYS A 200 13.16 11.44 -11.54
N ALA A 201 13.26 11.45 -10.21
CA ALA A 201 14.06 10.48 -9.48
C ALA A 201 13.50 9.05 -9.59
N ALA A 202 12.18 8.89 -9.56
CA ALA A 202 11.54 7.59 -9.76
C ALA A 202 11.75 7.07 -11.20
N GLU A 203 11.58 7.93 -12.20
CA GLU A 203 11.81 7.58 -13.61
C GLU A 203 13.27 7.19 -13.87
N GLU A 204 14.23 7.92 -13.32
CA GLU A 204 15.66 7.60 -13.43
C GLU A 204 15.98 6.25 -12.78
N ALA A 205 15.37 5.95 -11.63
CA ALA A 205 15.52 4.64 -10.99
C ALA A 205 15.00 3.52 -11.89
N VAL A 206 13.84 3.70 -12.52
CA VAL A 206 13.25 2.74 -13.46
C VAL A 206 14.12 2.57 -14.70
N ILE A 207 14.57 3.67 -15.31
CA ILE A 207 15.40 3.65 -16.52
C ILE A 207 16.76 3.00 -16.26
N SER A 208 17.35 3.22 -15.07
CA SER A 208 18.60 2.59 -14.68
C SER A 208 18.47 1.11 -14.32
N GLY A 209 17.28 0.53 -14.42
CA GLY A 209 17.03 -0.90 -14.19
C GLY A 209 16.82 -1.30 -12.73
N LYS A 210 16.60 -0.35 -11.83
CA LYS A 210 16.26 -0.66 -10.43
C LYS A 210 14.90 -1.34 -10.36
N GLN A 211 14.82 -2.41 -9.60
CA GLN A 211 13.56 -3.15 -9.39
C GLN A 211 12.70 -2.54 -8.28
N THR A 212 13.30 -1.74 -7.42
CA THR A 212 12.63 -1.04 -6.32
C THR A 212 13.11 0.40 -6.24
N ALA A 213 12.23 1.31 -5.87
CA ALA A 213 12.55 2.70 -5.58
C ALA A 213 11.72 3.20 -4.40
N LEU A 214 12.32 4.01 -3.53
CA LEU A 214 11.68 4.62 -2.39
C LEU A 214 11.71 6.14 -2.50
N LEU A 215 10.53 6.78 -2.41
CA LEU A 215 10.37 8.22 -2.34
C LEU A 215 9.97 8.61 -0.93
N ALA A 216 10.82 9.34 -0.24
CA ALA A 216 10.55 9.85 1.10
C ALA A 216 10.04 11.30 0.98
N MET A 217 8.74 11.49 1.16
CA MET A 217 8.07 12.79 1.07
C MET A 217 7.23 13.03 2.31
N ALA A 218 7.45 14.15 2.99
CA ALA A 218 6.73 14.50 4.22
C ALA A 218 5.20 14.49 4.04
N THR A 219 4.48 14.27 5.11
CA THR A 219 3.02 14.37 5.12
C THR A 219 2.61 15.78 4.70
N GLY A 220 1.54 15.90 3.92
CA GLY A 220 1.06 17.20 3.46
C GLY A 220 1.73 17.74 2.19
N THR A 221 2.76 17.06 1.65
CA THR A 221 3.47 17.49 0.44
C THR A 221 2.81 17.04 -0.87
N GLY A 222 1.63 16.42 -0.81
CA GLY A 222 0.87 16.04 -1.99
C GLY A 222 1.36 14.78 -2.68
N LYS A 223 1.69 13.74 -1.92
CA LYS A 223 2.11 12.42 -2.44
C LYS A 223 1.17 11.87 -3.50
N THR A 224 -0.14 11.90 -3.27
CA THR A 224 -1.15 11.39 -4.21
C THR A 224 -1.09 12.10 -5.57
N ARG A 225 -0.93 13.42 -5.59
CA ARG A 225 -0.76 14.17 -6.86
C ARG A 225 0.54 13.82 -7.56
N THR A 226 1.61 13.60 -6.81
CA THR A 226 2.89 13.13 -7.35
C THR A 226 2.73 11.76 -8.01
N VAL A 227 2.05 10.83 -7.34
CA VAL A 227 1.72 9.51 -7.89
C VAL A 227 0.90 9.63 -9.18
N LEU A 228 -0.13 10.48 -9.18
CA LEU A 228 -0.96 10.70 -10.37
C LEU A 228 -0.13 11.16 -11.58
N GLY A 229 0.76 12.13 -11.40
CA GLY A 229 1.66 12.60 -12.46
C GLY A 229 2.62 11.52 -12.94
N MET A 230 3.15 10.72 -12.04
CA MET A 230 4.03 9.59 -12.35
C MET A 230 3.29 8.50 -13.13
N ILE A 231 2.11 8.09 -12.69
CA ILE A 231 1.25 7.11 -13.38
C ILE A 231 0.93 7.59 -14.79
N TYR A 232 0.50 8.85 -14.94
CA TYR A 232 0.18 9.42 -16.25
C TYR A 232 1.34 9.28 -17.24
N ARG A 233 2.55 9.65 -16.83
CA ARG A 233 3.73 9.55 -17.69
C ARG A 233 4.08 8.11 -18.05
N PHE A 234 4.03 7.22 -17.09
CA PHE A 234 4.28 5.78 -17.33
C PHE A 234 3.28 5.15 -18.29
N LEU A 235 2.00 5.51 -18.18
CA LEU A 235 0.96 4.99 -19.07
C LEU A 235 1.01 5.65 -20.43
N LYS A 236 1.25 6.96 -20.50
CA LYS A 236 1.33 7.70 -21.78
C LYS A 236 2.47 7.22 -22.66
N THR A 237 3.61 6.90 -22.06
CA THR A 237 4.77 6.32 -22.78
C THR A 237 4.68 4.80 -22.93
N GLU A 238 3.62 4.19 -22.44
CA GLU A 238 3.46 2.73 -22.39
C GLU A 238 4.67 2.00 -21.75
N ARG A 239 5.39 2.70 -20.83
CA ARG A 239 6.49 2.06 -20.09
C ARG A 239 6.00 0.93 -19.23
N PHE A 240 4.81 1.09 -18.65
CA PHE A 240 4.09 0.04 -17.95
C PHE A 240 2.70 -0.12 -18.55
N ARG A 241 2.25 -1.37 -18.60
CA ARG A 241 0.94 -1.70 -19.13
C ARG A 241 -0.16 -1.62 -18.08
N ARG A 242 0.09 -2.20 -16.90
CA ARG A 242 -0.90 -2.24 -15.82
C ARG A 242 -0.25 -1.97 -14.48
N ILE A 243 -0.77 -0.98 -13.80
CA ILE A 243 -0.27 -0.50 -12.53
C ILE A 243 -1.21 -0.93 -11.41
N LEU A 244 -0.66 -1.56 -10.37
CA LEU A 244 -1.34 -1.79 -9.11
C LEU A 244 -0.96 -0.68 -8.14
N PHE A 245 -1.94 0.13 -7.74
CA PHE A 245 -1.77 1.12 -6.70
C PHE A 245 -2.27 0.55 -5.37
N LEU A 246 -1.33 0.20 -4.51
CA LEU A 246 -1.60 -0.36 -3.18
C LEU A 246 -1.67 0.76 -2.15
N VAL A 247 -2.79 0.81 -1.47
CA VAL A 247 -3.04 1.70 -0.34
C VAL A 247 -3.21 0.88 0.93
N ASP A 248 -2.88 1.47 2.07
CA ASP A 248 -3.03 0.77 3.34
C ASP A 248 -4.51 0.56 3.71
N ARG A 249 -5.33 1.58 3.51
CA ARG A 249 -6.74 1.58 3.93
C ARG A 249 -7.70 2.04 2.85
N THR A 250 -8.94 1.58 2.95
CA THR A 250 -10.03 1.92 2.03
C THR A 250 -10.20 3.43 1.85
N ALA A 251 -10.18 4.21 2.93
CA ALA A 251 -10.35 5.66 2.85
C ALA A 251 -9.24 6.36 2.02
N LEU A 252 -8.00 5.87 2.08
CA LEU A 252 -6.91 6.39 1.25
C LEU A 252 -7.09 6.01 -0.22
N GLY A 253 -7.62 4.81 -0.48
CA GLY A 253 -7.95 4.36 -1.82
C GLY A 253 -9.10 5.16 -2.44
N GLU A 254 -10.13 5.47 -1.67
CA GLU A 254 -11.25 6.32 -2.11
C GLU A 254 -10.75 7.74 -2.42
N GLN A 255 -9.90 8.33 -1.57
CA GLN A 255 -9.30 9.65 -1.86
C GLN A 255 -8.41 9.64 -3.11
N ALA A 256 -7.66 8.56 -3.34
CA ALA A 256 -6.85 8.43 -4.54
C ALA A 256 -7.74 8.31 -5.78
N GLN A 257 -8.81 7.54 -5.68
CA GLN A 257 -9.80 7.39 -6.76
C GLN A 257 -10.47 8.73 -7.07
N ASP A 258 -10.93 9.47 -6.06
CA ASP A 258 -11.50 10.81 -6.22
C ASP A 258 -10.51 11.74 -6.97
N VAL A 259 -9.22 11.72 -6.61
CA VAL A 259 -8.19 12.52 -7.29
C VAL A 259 -8.02 12.10 -8.76
N PHE A 260 -8.10 10.81 -9.06
CA PHE A 260 -8.00 10.30 -10.43
C PHE A 260 -9.21 10.69 -11.30
N GLU A 261 -10.38 10.82 -10.70
CA GLU A 261 -11.62 11.23 -11.35
C GLU A 261 -11.77 12.75 -11.47
N GLU A 262 -11.20 13.53 -10.55
CA GLU A 262 -11.40 14.99 -10.48
C GLU A 262 -10.30 15.81 -11.15
N VAL A 263 -9.04 15.34 -11.10
CA VAL A 263 -7.89 16.11 -11.58
C VAL A 263 -7.75 16.00 -13.08
N LYS A 264 -7.88 17.13 -13.76
CA LYS A 264 -7.71 17.23 -15.20
C LYS A 264 -6.23 17.11 -15.61
N MET A 265 -5.97 16.30 -16.61
CA MET A 265 -4.63 16.01 -17.10
C MET A 265 -4.39 16.58 -18.49
N GLU A 266 -5.00 16.01 -19.51
CA GLU A 266 -4.80 16.31 -20.92
C GLU A 266 -6.12 16.71 -21.56
N ASP A 267 -6.16 17.80 -22.29
CA ASP A 267 -7.38 18.30 -22.96
C ASP A 267 -8.61 18.41 -22.06
N LEU A 268 -8.38 18.75 -20.78
CA LEU A 268 -9.39 18.81 -19.71
C LEU A 268 -9.99 17.45 -19.33
N LEU A 269 -9.42 16.35 -19.76
CA LEU A 269 -9.81 14.99 -19.37
C LEU A 269 -9.10 14.56 -18.08
N THR A 270 -9.80 13.81 -17.26
CA THR A 270 -9.22 13.17 -16.07
C THR A 270 -8.48 11.88 -16.44
N LEU A 271 -7.74 11.31 -15.51
CA LEU A 271 -7.08 10.03 -15.73
C LEU A 271 -8.09 8.90 -15.98
N ASP A 272 -9.23 8.94 -15.31
CA ASP A 272 -10.33 7.97 -15.48
C ASP A 272 -11.02 8.11 -16.84
N ASP A 273 -11.08 9.31 -17.40
CA ASP A 273 -11.58 9.54 -18.77
C ASP A 273 -10.66 8.93 -19.85
N ILE A 274 -9.35 8.88 -19.59
CA ILE A 274 -8.34 8.46 -20.57
C ILE A 274 -8.06 6.97 -20.48
N TYR A 275 -8.01 6.40 -19.26
CA TYR A 275 -7.60 5.02 -19.00
C TYR A 275 -8.65 4.24 -18.22
N ASN A 276 -8.71 2.93 -18.46
CA ASN A 276 -9.56 2.04 -17.69
C ASN A 276 -8.98 1.82 -16.28
N ILE A 277 -9.70 2.29 -15.28
CA ILE A 277 -9.36 2.18 -13.85
C ILE A 277 -10.31 1.22 -13.16
N LYS A 278 -9.76 0.27 -12.40
CA LYS A 278 -10.49 -0.58 -11.47
C LYS A 278 -10.29 -0.09 -10.05
N GLY A 279 -11.38 0.09 -9.33
CA GLY A 279 -11.37 0.61 -7.96
C GLY A 279 -11.25 -0.47 -6.89
N LEU A 280 -11.42 -0.05 -5.63
CA LEU A 280 -11.30 -0.91 -4.45
C LEU A 280 -12.29 -2.09 -4.42
N GLU A 281 -13.47 -1.92 -5.01
CA GLU A 281 -14.52 -2.95 -5.04
C GLU A 281 -14.29 -4.01 -6.13
N ASP A 282 -13.43 -3.71 -7.11
CA ASP A 282 -13.14 -4.61 -8.21
C ASP A 282 -12.16 -5.71 -7.77
N LYS A 283 -12.58 -6.96 -7.93
CA LYS A 283 -11.75 -8.12 -7.54
C LYS A 283 -10.93 -8.69 -8.68
N THR A 284 -11.30 -8.38 -9.92
CA THR A 284 -10.67 -8.91 -11.13
C THR A 284 -10.30 -7.79 -12.07
N ILE A 285 -9.28 -8.03 -12.88
CA ILE A 285 -8.86 -7.15 -13.97
C ILE A 285 -9.20 -7.77 -15.32
N ASP A 286 -9.25 -6.94 -16.33
CA ASP A 286 -9.38 -7.35 -17.73
C ASP A 286 -8.19 -6.82 -18.56
N LYS A 287 -8.15 -7.15 -19.85
CA LYS A 287 -7.07 -6.73 -20.76
C LYS A 287 -6.95 -5.22 -20.92
N GLU A 288 -8.07 -4.51 -20.79
CA GLU A 288 -8.13 -3.06 -20.94
C GLU A 288 -7.78 -2.31 -19.64
N THR A 289 -7.78 -2.97 -18.51
CA THR A 289 -7.42 -2.35 -17.23
C THR A 289 -5.99 -1.84 -17.28
N ARG A 290 -5.80 -0.57 -16.92
CA ARG A 290 -4.48 0.09 -16.86
C ARG A 290 -4.06 0.40 -15.43
N ILE A 291 -5.01 0.70 -14.57
CA ILE A 291 -4.78 0.97 -13.15
C ILE A 291 -5.75 0.15 -12.33
N HIS A 292 -5.26 -0.49 -11.29
CA HIS A 292 -6.08 -1.13 -10.27
C HIS A 292 -5.71 -0.58 -8.90
N ILE A 293 -6.68 -0.02 -8.20
CA ILE A 293 -6.52 0.48 -6.83
C ILE A 293 -7.00 -0.62 -5.88
N SER A 294 -6.15 -1.05 -4.98
CA SER A 294 -6.48 -2.10 -4.00
C SER A 294 -5.83 -1.81 -2.65
N THR A 295 -6.44 -2.34 -1.60
CA THR A 295 -5.78 -2.37 -0.29
C THR A 295 -4.82 -3.54 -0.19
N VAL A 296 -3.81 -3.40 0.67
CA VAL A 296 -2.89 -4.52 0.96
C VAL A 296 -3.65 -5.72 1.51
N GLN A 297 -4.60 -5.49 2.44
CA GLN A 297 -5.43 -6.58 3.01
C GLN A 297 -6.32 -7.24 1.96
N GLY A 298 -6.86 -6.47 1.02
CA GLY A 298 -7.63 -7.01 -0.11
C GLY A 298 -6.79 -7.97 -0.95
N MET A 299 -5.53 -7.60 -1.24
CA MET A 299 -4.59 -8.46 -1.95
C MET A 299 -4.15 -9.68 -1.13
N VAL A 300 -3.90 -9.54 0.18
CA VAL A 300 -3.63 -10.68 1.07
C VAL A 300 -4.74 -11.72 0.98
N LYS A 301 -6.00 -11.28 1.08
CA LYS A 301 -7.16 -12.17 0.97
C LYS A 301 -7.19 -12.89 -0.39
N ARG A 302 -6.90 -12.20 -1.47
CA ARG A 302 -6.94 -12.76 -2.84
C ARG A 302 -5.77 -13.72 -3.13
N ILE A 303 -4.58 -13.45 -2.59
CA ILE A 303 -3.38 -14.26 -2.84
C ILE A 303 -3.33 -15.46 -1.90
N MET A 304 -3.62 -15.29 -0.60
CA MET A 304 -3.38 -16.32 0.42
C MET A 304 -4.61 -17.13 0.79
N TYR A 305 -5.81 -16.57 0.69
CA TYR A 305 -7.03 -17.18 1.22
C TYR A 305 -8.09 -17.45 0.16
N ASN A 306 -7.72 -17.38 -1.12
CA ASN A 306 -8.67 -17.58 -2.22
C ASN A 306 -8.68 -19.03 -2.73
N ASN A 307 -9.85 -19.47 -3.19
CA ASN A 307 -10.05 -20.79 -3.81
C ASN A 307 -9.70 -20.83 -5.31
N GLY A 308 -8.94 -19.85 -5.83
CA GLY A 308 -8.48 -19.77 -7.22
C GLY A 308 -9.29 -18.88 -8.16
N GLU A 309 -10.56 -18.57 -7.86
CA GLU A 309 -11.44 -17.81 -8.78
C GLU A 309 -11.01 -16.35 -8.98
N THR A 310 -10.47 -15.71 -7.96
CA THR A 310 -10.04 -14.30 -8.01
C THR A 310 -8.57 -14.12 -7.67
N MET A 311 -7.77 -15.20 -7.63
CA MET A 311 -6.34 -15.12 -7.36
C MET A 311 -5.64 -14.45 -8.54
N PRO A 312 -4.91 -13.33 -8.31
CA PRO A 312 -4.16 -12.69 -9.38
C PRO A 312 -2.96 -13.54 -9.78
N ALA A 313 -2.59 -13.49 -11.07
CA ALA A 313 -1.33 -14.05 -11.53
C ALA A 313 -0.16 -13.11 -11.19
N VAL A 314 1.04 -13.65 -11.05
CA VAL A 314 2.24 -12.84 -10.76
C VAL A 314 2.57 -11.85 -11.86
N SER A 315 2.06 -12.06 -13.08
CA SER A 315 2.22 -11.23 -14.27
C SER A 315 1.07 -10.24 -14.50
N ASP A 316 0.11 -10.14 -13.60
CA ASP A 316 -1.05 -9.26 -13.79
C ASP A 316 -0.70 -7.78 -13.77
N TYR A 317 0.36 -7.42 -13.06
CA TYR A 317 0.85 -6.05 -12.95
C TYR A 317 2.35 -6.00 -13.23
N ASP A 318 2.80 -4.97 -13.93
CA ASP A 318 4.22 -4.73 -14.22
C ASP A 318 4.82 -3.57 -13.41
N LEU A 319 3.97 -2.79 -12.74
CA LEU A 319 4.35 -1.79 -11.75
C LEU A 319 3.44 -1.87 -10.52
N LEU A 320 4.04 -1.89 -9.34
CA LEU A 320 3.37 -1.64 -8.06
C LEU A 320 3.77 -0.26 -7.55
N ILE A 321 2.79 0.55 -7.20
CA ILE A 321 2.99 1.79 -6.44
C ILE A 321 2.37 1.58 -5.06
N ILE A 322 3.17 1.76 -4.02
CA ILE A 322 2.76 1.50 -2.63
C ILE A 322 2.76 2.83 -1.88
N ASP A 323 1.58 3.30 -1.48
CA ASP A 323 1.47 4.49 -0.65
C ASP A 323 1.54 4.13 0.83
N GLU A 324 2.14 5.00 1.62
CA GLU A 324 2.37 4.82 3.06
C GLU A 324 3.08 3.51 3.38
N ALA A 325 4.15 3.19 2.65
CA ALA A 325 4.89 1.93 2.71
C ALA A 325 5.43 1.55 4.10
N HIS A 326 5.54 2.51 5.03
CA HIS A 326 5.97 2.26 6.41
C HIS A 326 4.92 1.54 7.25
N ARG A 327 3.64 1.58 6.87
CA ARG A 327 2.55 1.04 7.67
C ARG A 327 2.51 -0.47 7.74
N GLY A 328 3.11 -1.16 6.80
CA GLY A 328 3.29 -2.61 6.90
C GLY A 328 4.05 -3.07 8.15
N TYR A 329 4.61 -2.12 8.91
CA TYR A 329 5.55 -2.41 10.01
C TYR A 329 5.17 -1.81 11.36
N ILE A 330 4.15 -0.95 11.44
CA ILE A 330 3.83 -0.25 12.67
C ILE A 330 2.40 -0.59 13.07
N LEU A 331 2.32 -1.40 14.10
CA LEU A 331 1.12 -1.65 14.85
C LEU A 331 1.20 -0.85 16.16
N ASP A 332 0.74 0.39 16.12
CA ASP A 332 0.09 0.93 17.31
C ASP A 332 -1.34 0.38 17.32
N LYS A 333 -1.84 0.03 18.50
CA LYS A 333 -3.03 -0.77 18.79
C LYS A 333 -4.39 -0.26 18.29
N GLU A 334 -4.41 0.59 17.29
CA GLU A 334 -5.63 1.13 16.69
C GLU A 334 -6.04 0.31 15.46
N MET A 335 -6.27 -0.97 15.66
CA MET A 335 -6.74 -1.87 14.61
C MET A 335 -8.26 -1.82 14.54
N CYS A 336 -8.82 -1.69 13.33
CA CYS A 336 -10.24 -1.91 13.11
C CYS A 336 -10.59 -3.40 13.29
N GLU A 337 -11.88 -3.74 13.44
CA GLU A 337 -12.34 -5.12 13.71
C GLU A 337 -11.82 -6.15 12.69
N ASP A 338 -11.60 -5.76 11.43
CA ASP A 338 -10.98 -6.61 10.41
C ASP A 338 -9.48 -6.87 10.66
N GLU A 339 -8.79 -6.01 11.39
CA GLU A 339 -7.38 -6.11 11.72
C GLU A 339 -7.11 -6.94 12.99
N VAL A 340 -8.13 -7.14 13.84
CA VAL A 340 -8.06 -8.03 15.01
C VAL A 340 -7.77 -9.48 14.62
N LEU A 341 -8.06 -9.86 13.36
CA LEU A 341 -7.66 -11.16 12.80
C LEU A 341 -6.13 -11.33 12.66
N TYR A 342 -5.37 -10.26 12.72
CA TYR A 342 -3.91 -10.25 12.58
C TYR A 342 -3.25 -9.87 13.91
N ARG A 343 -3.46 -10.67 14.93
CA ARG A 343 -3.00 -10.41 16.33
C ARG A 343 -1.49 -10.34 16.50
N ASP A 344 -0.70 -10.83 15.55
CA ASP A 344 0.76 -10.84 15.61
C ASP A 344 1.34 -9.86 14.57
N GLN A 345 2.10 -8.90 15.06
CA GLN A 345 2.82 -7.90 14.26
C GLN A 345 3.75 -8.54 13.24
N ARG A 346 4.40 -9.65 13.59
CA ARG A 346 5.29 -10.39 12.69
C ARG A 346 4.51 -11.06 11.57
N GLU A 347 3.31 -11.54 11.86
CA GLU A 347 2.44 -12.17 10.86
C GLU A 347 1.95 -11.14 9.84
N TYR A 348 1.56 -9.95 10.28
CA TYR A 348 1.15 -8.87 9.37
C TYR A 348 2.31 -8.42 8.47
N GLN A 349 3.50 -8.22 9.03
CA GLN A 349 4.71 -7.87 8.27
C GLN A 349 5.03 -8.93 7.22
N SER A 350 4.96 -10.20 7.58
CA SER A 350 5.18 -11.33 6.68
C SER A 350 4.18 -11.34 5.52
N LYS A 351 2.90 -11.09 5.79
CA LYS A 351 1.84 -11.04 4.78
C LYS A 351 1.97 -9.82 3.87
N TYR A 352 2.30 -8.65 4.41
CA TYR A 352 2.56 -7.44 3.65
C TYR A 352 3.72 -7.65 2.67
N ARG A 353 4.85 -8.14 3.16
CA ARG A 353 6.01 -8.45 2.35
C ARG A 353 5.70 -9.49 1.28
N ALA A 354 4.95 -10.53 1.63
CA ALA A 354 4.54 -11.57 0.68
C ALA A 354 3.69 -11.02 -0.48
N VAL A 355 2.78 -10.07 -0.23
CA VAL A 355 2.00 -9.41 -1.29
C VAL A 355 2.90 -8.59 -2.22
N ILE A 356 3.83 -7.82 -1.65
CA ILE A 356 4.74 -6.99 -2.44
C ILE A 356 5.69 -7.83 -3.29
N GLU A 357 6.20 -8.92 -2.75
CA GLU A 357 7.12 -9.83 -3.44
C GLU A 357 6.42 -10.80 -4.41
N TYR A 358 5.10 -10.98 -4.26
CA TYR A 358 4.32 -11.89 -5.10
C TYR A 358 4.35 -11.53 -6.58
N PHE A 359 4.19 -10.26 -6.91
CA PHE A 359 4.12 -9.82 -8.30
C PHE A 359 5.51 -9.64 -8.91
N ASN A 360 5.67 -10.13 -10.15
CA ASN A 360 6.87 -9.87 -10.95
C ASN A 360 6.77 -8.48 -11.57
N ALA A 361 6.98 -7.45 -10.75
CA ALA A 361 6.79 -6.06 -11.11
C ALA A 361 7.89 -5.19 -10.49
N ILE A 362 8.14 -4.03 -11.10
CA ILE A 362 8.90 -2.96 -10.47
C ILE A 362 8.04 -2.36 -9.36
N LYS A 363 8.66 -1.93 -8.26
CA LYS A 363 7.98 -1.43 -7.06
C LYS A 363 8.49 -0.05 -6.71
N ILE A 364 7.57 0.91 -6.68
CA ILE A 364 7.84 2.29 -6.25
C ILE A 364 7.03 2.52 -4.97
N ALA A 365 7.72 2.79 -3.89
CA ALA A 365 7.13 3.02 -2.59
C ALA A 365 7.22 4.50 -2.21
N LEU A 366 6.16 5.03 -1.60
CA LEU A 366 6.11 6.37 -1.03
C LEU A 366 5.91 6.27 0.48
N THR A 367 6.61 7.10 1.22
CA THR A 367 6.46 7.20 2.68
C THR A 367 6.80 8.60 3.16
N ALA A 368 6.14 9.04 4.23
CA ALA A 368 6.55 10.26 4.90
C ALA A 368 7.85 10.05 5.69
N THR A 369 8.00 8.89 6.31
CA THR A 369 9.10 8.54 7.21
C THR A 369 9.63 7.15 6.89
N PRO A 370 10.78 7.05 6.21
CA PRO A 370 11.37 5.75 5.92
C PRO A 370 11.87 5.09 7.21
N ALA A 371 11.20 4.00 7.61
CA ALA A 371 11.67 3.13 8.67
C ALA A 371 12.79 2.21 8.17
N LEU A 372 13.57 1.64 9.08
CA LEU A 372 14.67 0.71 8.73
C LEU A 372 14.14 -0.44 7.84
N GLN A 373 13.02 -1.03 8.21
CA GLN A 373 12.41 -2.14 7.49
C GLN A 373 11.91 -1.74 6.09
N THR A 374 11.43 -0.49 5.91
CA THR A 374 11.04 0.02 4.60
C THR A 374 12.26 0.07 3.67
N THR A 375 13.41 0.49 4.21
CA THR A 375 14.67 0.53 3.44
C THR A 375 15.24 -0.86 3.17
N GLU A 376 14.94 -1.84 3.99
CA GLU A 376 15.30 -3.24 3.72
C GLU A 376 14.57 -3.82 2.49
N ILE A 377 13.31 -3.44 2.26
CA ILE A 377 12.54 -3.92 1.10
C ILE A 377 12.82 -3.10 -0.16
N PHE A 378 12.78 -1.76 -0.05
CA PHE A 378 12.78 -0.87 -1.21
C PHE A 378 14.12 -0.21 -1.48
N GLY A 379 15.11 -0.41 -0.60
CA GLY A 379 16.41 0.25 -0.67
C GLY A 379 16.40 1.65 -0.06
N GLN A 380 17.54 2.32 -0.13
CA GLN A 380 17.66 3.71 0.33
C GLN A 380 16.78 4.62 -0.55
N PRO A 381 16.20 5.69 0.01
CA PRO A 381 15.41 6.63 -0.77
C PRO A 381 16.19 7.20 -1.95
N VAL A 382 15.60 7.14 -3.14
CA VAL A 382 16.12 7.80 -4.35
C VAL A 382 15.78 9.28 -4.38
N PHE A 383 14.81 9.69 -3.57
CA PHE A 383 14.40 11.07 -3.38
C PHE A 383 13.96 11.29 -1.94
N LYS A 384 14.34 12.43 -1.35
CA LYS A 384 13.90 12.86 -0.02
C LYS A 384 13.42 14.31 -0.09
N TYR A 385 12.28 14.56 0.53
CA TYR A 385 11.75 15.89 0.75
C TYR A 385 11.14 15.96 2.15
N THR A 386 11.86 16.61 3.04
CA THR A 386 11.54 16.64 4.47
C THR A 386 10.51 17.72 4.80
N TYR A 387 9.85 17.57 5.93
CA TYR A 387 8.96 18.59 6.49
C TYR A 387 9.67 19.93 6.63
N ARG A 388 10.90 19.94 7.13
CA ARG A 388 11.69 21.15 7.31
C ARG A 388 11.97 21.88 5.99
N GLU A 389 12.33 21.13 4.94
CA GLU A 389 12.51 21.71 3.60
C GLU A 389 11.21 22.34 3.09
N ALA A 390 10.09 21.65 3.26
CA ALA A 390 8.78 22.14 2.83
C ALA A 390 8.36 23.43 3.58
N VAL A 391 8.69 23.55 4.87
CA VAL A 391 8.45 24.76 5.64
C VAL A 391 9.35 25.90 5.18
N ILE A 392 10.64 25.65 4.99
CA ILE A 392 11.60 26.66 4.51
C ILE A 392 11.18 27.20 3.14
N GLU A 393 10.73 26.34 2.25
CA GLU A 393 10.27 26.71 0.91
C GLU A 393 8.85 27.30 0.88
N GLY A 394 8.15 27.33 2.04
CA GLY A 394 6.82 27.93 2.18
C GLY A 394 5.67 27.09 1.63
N TYR A 395 5.85 25.79 1.50
CA TYR A 395 4.80 24.86 1.07
C TYR A 395 4.01 24.23 2.22
N LEU A 396 4.58 24.23 3.41
CA LEU A 396 3.93 23.82 4.66
C LEU A 396 4.15 24.91 5.72
N VAL A 397 3.33 24.89 6.76
CA VAL A 397 3.49 25.75 7.94
C VAL A 397 4.12 24.95 9.08
N ASP A 398 4.86 25.64 9.94
CA ASP A 398 5.41 25.08 11.17
C ASP A 398 4.49 25.37 12.36
N HIS A 399 4.79 24.77 13.47
CA HIS A 399 4.11 25.01 14.74
C HIS A 399 4.98 25.84 15.68
N ASP A 400 4.32 26.55 16.57
CA ASP A 400 4.97 27.17 17.72
C ASP A 400 5.36 26.12 18.76
N ALA A 401 6.15 26.50 19.74
CA ALA A 401 6.47 25.60 20.84
C ALA A 401 5.18 25.08 21.50
N PRO A 402 5.06 23.77 21.79
CA PRO A 402 3.87 23.22 22.42
C PRO A 402 3.52 23.95 23.72
N HIS A 403 2.23 24.22 23.89
CA HIS A 403 1.73 24.79 25.14
C HIS A 403 1.75 23.70 26.22
N GLU A 404 2.64 23.84 27.18
CA GLU A 404 2.63 23.03 28.40
C GLU A 404 1.51 23.49 29.33
N LEU A 405 0.55 22.63 29.60
CA LEU A 405 -0.54 22.95 30.51
C LEU A 405 -0.18 22.50 31.92
N LYS A 406 0.18 23.46 32.75
CA LYS A 406 0.41 23.24 34.21
C LYS A 406 -0.89 23.51 34.96
N THR A 407 -1.70 22.48 35.14
CA THR A 407 -2.85 22.51 36.06
C THR A 407 -2.39 22.14 37.48
N LYS A 408 -3.17 22.49 38.50
CA LYS A 408 -2.90 21.98 39.88
C LYS A 408 -2.86 20.43 39.88
N LEU A 409 -3.74 19.81 39.09
CA LEU A 409 -3.79 18.37 38.92
C LEU A 409 -2.53 17.80 38.25
N SER A 410 -1.94 18.53 37.30
CA SER A 410 -0.69 18.10 36.66
C SER A 410 0.55 18.28 37.54
N SER A 411 0.49 19.08 38.58
CA SER A 411 1.59 19.31 39.52
C SER A 411 1.50 18.53 40.80
N GLU A 412 0.29 18.19 41.24
CA GLU A 412 0.03 17.56 42.55
C GLU A 412 -0.48 16.11 42.46
N GLY A 413 -0.84 15.63 41.23
CA GLY A 413 -1.49 14.32 41.04
C GLY A 413 -2.98 14.32 41.38
N ILE A 414 -3.64 13.17 41.25
CA ILE A 414 -5.04 12.98 41.65
C ILE A 414 -5.11 12.00 42.78
N HIS A 415 -5.76 12.43 43.86
CA HIS A 415 -6.07 11.64 45.03
C HIS A 415 -7.55 11.21 44.97
N TYR A 416 -7.81 9.94 44.82
CA TYR A 416 -9.16 9.38 44.90
C TYR A 416 -9.48 9.00 46.33
N LYS A 417 -10.63 9.45 46.78
CA LYS A 417 -11.13 9.07 48.10
C LYS A 417 -11.87 7.73 48.01
N GLN A 418 -11.93 7.04 49.13
CA GLN A 418 -12.74 5.85 49.30
C GLN A 418 -14.19 6.12 48.84
N GLY A 419 -14.73 5.27 47.95
CA GLY A 419 -16.08 5.38 47.43
C GLY A 419 -16.19 6.09 46.08
N GLU A 420 -15.09 6.52 45.46
CA GLU A 420 -15.07 7.05 44.10
C GLU A 420 -14.83 5.95 43.07
N THR A 421 -15.30 6.14 41.84
CA THR A 421 -15.13 5.20 40.72
C THR A 421 -14.01 5.68 39.81
N VAL A 422 -13.06 4.80 39.45
CA VAL A 422 -11.95 5.10 38.57
C VAL A 422 -12.04 4.26 37.31
N THR A 423 -11.91 4.92 36.16
CA THR A 423 -11.80 4.25 34.88
C THR A 423 -10.33 4.00 34.56
N ILE A 424 -9.92 2.74 34.55
CA ILE A 424 -8.54 2.32 34.28
C ILE A 424 -8.45 1.84 32.85
N TYR A 425 -7.50 2.40 32.10
CA TYR A 425 -7.17 2.00 30.76
C TYR A 425 -5.86 1.22 30.76
N ASP A 426 -5.89 -0.01 30.24
CA ASP A 426 -4.67 -0.78 30.00
C ASP A 426 -4.08 -0.41 28.62
N PRO A 427 -2.93 0.28 28.57
CA PRO A 427 -2.31 0.68 27.31
C PRO A 427 -1.74 -0.50 26.52
N VAL A 428 -1.66 -1.71 27.11
CA VAL A 428 -1.16 -2.92 26.45
C VAL A 428 -2.30 -3.68 25.79
N THR A 429 -3.44 -3.85 26.46
CA THR A 429 -4.60 -4.60 25.96
C THR A 429 -5.63 -3.72 25.28
N GLY A 430 -5.65 -2.41 25.54
CA GLY A 430 -6.70 -1.49 25.10
C GLY A 430 -8.00 -1.63 25.89
N GLU A 431 -8.03 -2.47 26.93
CA GLU A 431 -9.21 -2.68 27.75
C GLU A 431 -9.44 -1.53 28.71
N ILE A 432 -10.72 -1.15 28.85
CA ILE A 432 -11.18 -0.19 29.85
C ILE A 432 -11.88 -0.99 30.96
N THR A 433 -11.39 -0.86 32.17
CA THR A 433 -12.04 -1.40 33.33
C THR A 433 -12.50 -0.25 34.22
N ASN A 434 -13.80 -0.22 34.53
CA ASN A 434 -14.30 0.62 35.60
C ASN A 434 -14.10 -0.13 36.92
N SER A 435 -13.27 0.42 37.78
CA SER A 435 -13.22 -0.12 39.14
C SER A 435 -14.59 0.07 39.80
N GLU A 436 -15.14 -0.96 40.39
CA GLU A 436 -16.17 -0.78 41.41
C GLU A 436 -15.64 0.16 42.51
N LEU A 437 -16.52 0.75 43.32
CA LEU A 437 -16.17 1.68 44.39
C LEU A 437 -14.84 1.33 45.04
N ILE A 438 -13.93 2.30 45.09
CA ILE A 438 -12.59 2.11 45.65
C ILE A 438 -12.71 1.88 47.14
N ASP A 439 -12.18 0.78 47.62
CA ASP A 439 -12.19 0.44 49.05
C ASP A 439 -11.12 1.20 49.87
N ASP A 440 -10.07 1.72 49.20
CA ASP A 440 -8.98 2.49 49.79
C ASP A 440 -8.67 3.76 48.98
N GLU A 441 -7.92 4.71 49.54
CA GLU A 441 -7.43 5.88 48.85
C GLU A 441 -6.38 5.45 47.81
N LEU A 442 -6.53 5.93 46.55
CA LEU A 442 -5.60 5.69 45.45
C LEU A 442 -4.97 7.00 44.98
N ASP A 443 -3.65 7.00 44.91
CA ASP A 443 -2.85 8.10 44.42
C ASP A 443 -2.28 7.76 43.06
N PHE A 444 -2.52 8.62 42.06
CA PHE A 444 -1.90 8.51 40.77
C PHE A 444 -0.97 9.71 40.50
N ASP A 445 0.24 9.43 40.07
CA ASP A 445 1.15 10.48 39.61
C ASP A 445 0.74 11.03 38.26
N VAL A 446 1.32 12.18 37.89
CA VAL A 446 1.02 12.89 36.64
C VAL A 446 1.26 12.03 35.38
N ASP A 447 2.23 11.13 35.45
CA ASP A 447 2.59 10.27 34.31
C ASP A 447 1.54 9.20 34.00
N SER A 448 0.58 8.99 34.87
CA SER A 448 -0.49 8.00 34.72
C SER A 448 -1.71 8.51 33.95
N PHE A 449 -1.88 9.86 33.81
CA PHE A 449 -3.06 10.43 33.18
C PHE A 449 -3.14 10.18 31.69
N ASN A 450 -4.32 9.79 31.22
CA ASN A 450 -4.63 9.41 29.83
C ASN A 450 -3.65 8.38 29.24
N ARG A 451 -2.89 7.71 30.11
CA ARG A 451 -1.97 6.62 29.79
C ARG A 451 -2.43 5.31 30.45
N GLN A 452 -2.79 5.37 31.73
CA GLN A 452 -3.30 4.26 32.54
C GLN A 452 -4.68 4.58 33.13
N VAL A 453 -4.97 5.87 33.33
CA VAL A 453 -6.20 6.33 33.97
C VAL A 453 -6.81 7.46 33.16
N ILE A 454 -8.07 7.30 32.73
CA ILE A 454 -8.89 8.34 32.11
C ILE A 454 -9.85 8.87 33.18
N THR A 455 -9.69 10.12 33.58
CA THR A 455 -10.54 10.73 34.62
C THR A 455 -11.24 11.97 34.09
N GLU A 456 -12.52 12.14 34.43
CA GLU A 456 -13.27 13.35 34.07
C GLU A 456 -12.64 14.60 34.71
N PRO A 457 -12.24 14.64 35.99
CA PRO A 457 -11.64 15.84 36.58
C PRO A 457 -10.39 16.33 35.88
N PHE A 458 -9.48 15.41 35.48
CA PHE A 458 -8.29 15.79 34.73
C PHE A 458 -8.64 16.33 33.34
N ASN A 459 -9.47 15.58 32.58
CA ASN A 459 -9.87 15.99 31.26
C ASN A 459 -10.64 17.34 31.30
N ARG A 460 -11.50 17.55 32.28
CA ARG A 460 -12.24 18.81 32.46
C ARG A 460 -11.29 19.98 32.76
N ALA A 461 -10.36 19.82 33.68
CA ALA A 461 -9.41 20.87 34.01
C ALA A 461 -8.54 21.29 32.84
N VAL A 462 -8.07 20.32 32.05
CA VAL A 462 -7.29 20.54 30.84
C VAL A 462 -8.12 21.27 29.77
N LEU A 463 -9.32 20.78 29.50
CA LEU A 463 -10.19 21.34 28.46
C LEU A 463 -10.72 22.72 28.82
N GLU A 464 -10.97 23.02 30.10
CA GLU A 464 -11.32 24.36 30.56
C GLU A 464 -10.17 25.36 30.31
N GLU A 465 -8.93 24.93 30.49
CA GLU A 465 -7.78 25.79 30.20
C GLU A 465 -7.61 26.02 28.69
N ILE A 466 -7.71 24.98 27.89
CA ILE A 466 -7.64 25.05 26.42
C ILE A 466 -8.77 25.91 25.87
N ALA A 467 -10.00 25.73 26.38
CA ALA A 467 -11.19 26.47 25.92
C ALA A 467 -11.07 28.01 26.07
N LYS A 468 -10.24 28.50 26.99
CA LYS A 468 -9.97 29.93 27.12
C LYS A 468 -9.33 30.55 25.87
N ASN A 469 -8.64 29.75 25.08
CA ASN A 469 -7.87 30.20 23.93
C ASN A 469 -8.53 29.83 22.59
N ILE A 470 -9.61 29.05 22.59
CA ILE A 470 -10.29 28.59 21.39
C ILE A 470 -11.69 29.19 21.32
N ASP A 471 -11.96 29.94 20.26
CA ASP A 471 -13.31 30.43 19.95
C ASP A 471 -13.94 29.52 18.87
N PRO A 472 -14.87 28.63 19.24
CA PRO A 472 -15.48 27.71 18.29
C PRO A 472 -16.44 28.40 17.31
N GLU A 473 -16.82 29.66 17.54
CA GLU A 473 -17.72 30.44 16.66
C GLU A 473 -16.98 31.21 15.57
N SER A 474 -15.63 31.27 15.64
CA SER A 474 -14.79 32.01 14.69
C SER A 474 -13.83 31.13 13.89
N PRO A 475 -14.29 30.02 13.25
CA PRO A 475 -13.39 29.11 12.52
C PRO A 475 -12.78 29.75 11.28
N ARG A 476 -13.39 30.80 10.73
CA ARG A 476 -12.85 31.53 9.57
C ARG A 476 -11.69 32.47 9.93
N GLU A 477 -11.56 32.82 11.20
CA GLU A 477 -10.50 33.70 11.70
C GLU A 477 -9.41 32.90 12.39
N GLN A 478 -9.78 31.98 13.28
CA GLN A 478 -8.84 31.20 14.10
C GLN A 478 -8.51 29.83 13.53
N GLY A 479 -9.28 29.36 12.55
CA GLY A 479 -9.18 28.01 12.05
C GLY A 479 -9.94 26.99 12.92
N LYS A 480 -9.70 25.71 12.66
CA LYS A 480 -10.37 24.59 13.32
C LYS A 480 -9.44 23.86 14.26
N THR A 481 -10.05 23.17 15.22
CA THR A 481 -9.33 22.41 16.26
C THR A 481 -9.57 20.93 16.09
N LEU A 482 -8.51 20.14 16.21
CA LEU A 482 -8.54 18.69 16.19
C LEU A 482 -7.96 18.13 17.48
N ILE A 483 -8.74 17.31 18.16
CA ILE A 483 -8.39 16.74 19.46
C ILE A 483 -8.24 15.22 19.32
N TYR A 484 -7.14 14.68 19.80
CA TYR A 484 -6.84 13.26 19.77
C TYR A 484 -7.18 12.61 21.12
N ALA A 485 -8.12 11.70 21.10
CA ALA A 485 -8.54 10.90 22.26
C ALA A 485 -7.87 9.52 22.27
N VAL A 486 -7.88 8.86 23.42
CA VAL A 486 -7.31 7.50 23.60
C VAL A 486 -8.14 6.45 22.87
N ASN A 487 -9.46 6.52 23.00
CA ASN A 487 -10.45 5.61 22.42
C ASN A 487 -11.80 6.31 22.23
N ASP A 488 -12.80 5.59 21.78
CA ASP A 488 -14.11 6.12 21.44
C ASP A 488 -14.87 6.68 22.68
N ASP A 489 -14.83 5.97 23.81
CA ASP A 489 -15.45 6.42 25.06
C ASP A 489 -14.77 7.68 25.61
N HIS A 490 -13.45 7.77 25.51
CA HIS A 490 -12.72 8.98 25.85
C HIS A 490 -13.07 10.14 24.93
N ALA A 491 -13.28 9.88 23.64
CA ALA A 491 -13.74 10.89 22.70
C ALA A 491 -15.14 11.41 23.07
N ASP A 492 -16.06 10.54 23.47
CA ASP A 492 -17.39 10.94 23.96
C ASP A 492 -17.31 11.78 25.23
N LEU A 493 -16.44 11.41 26.17
CA LEU A 493 -16.19 12.19 27.39
C LEU A 493 -15.68 13.59 27.05
N ILE A 494 -14.69 13.71 26.17
CA ILE A 494 -14.14 15.01 25.75
C ILE A 494 -15.22 15.88 25.09
N VAL A 495 -16.01 15.31 24.17
CA VAL A 495 -17.12 16.02 23.52
C VAL A 495 -18.14 16.50 24.54
N SER A 496 -18.52 15.66 25.49
CA SER A 496 -19.46 16.01 26.56
C SER A 496 -18.95 17.19 27.40
N ILE A 497 -17.69 17.11 27.85
CA ILE A 497 -17.06 18.18 28.65
C ILE A 497 -17.00 19.49 27.85
N LEU A 498 -16.58 19.46 26.59
CA LEU A 498 -16.49 20.67 25.76
C LEU A 498 -17.87 21.30 25.52
N LYS A 499 -18.90 20.49 25.28
CA LYS A 499 -20.27 20.98 25.14
C LYS A 499 -20.77 21.63 26.44
N ASP A 500 -20.48 21.05 27.60
CA ASP A 500 -20.81 21.65 28.90
C ASP A 500 -20.12 23.00 29.07
N ILE A 501 -18.83 23.09 28.76
CA ILE A 501 -18.05 24.32 28.88
C ILE A 501 -18.63 25.42 27.98
N TYR A 502 -18.82 25.12 26.69
CA TYR A 502 -19.24 26.13 25.71
C TYR A 502 -20.72 26.46 25.74
N THR A 503 -21.58 25.56 26.21
CA THR A 503 -23.01 25.86 26.41
C THR A 503 -23.22 27.02 27.41
N GLN A 504 -22.34 27.15 28.40
CA GLN A 504 -22.37 28.26 29.34
C GLN A 504 -22.17 29.62 28.67
N TYR A 505 -21.51 29.63 27.52
CA TYR A 505 -21.29 30.85 26.70
C TYR A 505 -22.26 30.99 25.54
N GLY A 506 -23.24 30.08 25.41
CA GLY A 506 -24.29 30.14 24.39
C GLY A 506 -23.84 29.59 23.03
N VAL A 507 -22.72 28.88 22.96
CA VAL A 507 -22.23 28.25 21.73
C VAL A 507 -23.13 27.08 21.34
N ASP A 508 -23.40 26.94 20.02
CA ASP A 508 -24.18 25.84 19.48
C ASP A 508 -23.45 24.50 19.65
N ASN A 509 -24.17 23.48 20.08
CA ASN A 509 -23.65 22.13 20.25
C ASN A 509 -23.11 21.52 18.94
N ASP A 510 -23.58 21.99 17.78
CA ASP A 510 -23.09 21.55 16.47
C ASP A 510 -21.63 21.99 16.16
N ALA A 511 -21.11 22.93 16.96
CA ALA A 511 -19.71 23.37 16.84
C ALA A 511 -18.71 22.25 17.23
N ILE A 512 -19.14 21.27 18.03
CA ILE A 512 -18.29 20.21 18.59
C ILE A 512 -18.82 18.85 18.15
N MET A 513 -17.99 18.04 17.52
CA MET A 513 -18.38 16.73 16.99
C MET A 513 -17.29 15.69 17.21
N LYS A 514 -17.71 14.44 17.49
CA LYS A 514 -16.86 13.26 17.41
C LYS A 514 -16.83 12.74 15.97
N ILE A 515 -15.65 12.48 15.43
CA ILE A 515 -15.47 11.77 14.15
C ILE A 515 -14.49 10.61 14.40
N THR A 516 -15.02 9.41 14.55
CA THR A 516 -14.27 8.18 14.78
C THR A 516 -14.82 7.07 13.89
N GLY A 517 -14.12 5.94 13.81
CA GLY A 517 -14.57 4.77 13.06
C GLY A 517 -15.90 4.17 13.54
N SER A 518 -16.32 4.44 14.79
CA SER A 518 -17.58 3.96 15.37
C SER A 518 -18.78 4.87 15.11
N VAL A 519 -18.57 6.08 14.56
CA VAL A 519 -19.66 7.03 14.25
C VAL A 519 -20.69 6.34 13.35
N ALA A 520 -21.96 6.45 13.74
CA ALA A 520 -23.09 5.87 13.02
C ALA A 520 -22.96 4.35 12.74
N ASN A 521 -22.46 3.60 13.74
CA ASN A 521 -22.23 2.15 13.66
C ASN A 521 -21.27 1.75 12.54
N GLY A 522 -20.22 2.54 12.29
CA GLY A 522 -19.23 2.26 11.26
C GLY A 522 -19.69 2.54 9.83
N ASN A 523 -20.78 3.28 9.65
CA ASN A 523 -21.26 3.64 8.31
C ASN A 523 -20.29 4.62 7.63
N LYS A 524 -19.50 4.12 6.69
CA LYS A 524 -18.47 4.86 5.97
C LYS A 524 -18.99 6.14 5.31
N LYS A 525 -20.18 6.12 4.70
CA LYS A 525 -20.79 7.31 4.08
C LYS A 525 -20.99 8.43 5.09
N LYS A 526 -21.53 8.11 6.26
CA LYS A 526 -21.78 9.13 7.31
C LYS A 526 -20.47 9.68 7.89
N ILE A 527 -19.43 8.86 8.00
CA ILE A 527 -18.10 9.31 8.41
C ILE A 527 -17.53 10.29 7.37
N GLN A 528 -17.63 9.98 6.09
CA GLN A 528 -17.17 10.84 5.00
C GLN A 528 -17.98 12.14 4.93
N GLU A 529 -19.30 12.09 5.13
CA GLU A 529 -20.14 13.28 5.21
C GLU A 529 -19.72 14.19 6.39
N ALA A 530 -19.44 13.61 7.55
CA ALA A 530 -18.93 14.35 8.71
C ALA A 530 -17.57 15.01 8.42
N ILE A 531 -16.66 14.32 7.74
CA ILE A 531 -15.37 14.88 7.31
C ILE A 531 -15.57 16.00 6.29
N LYS A 532 -16.47 15.85 5.32
CA LYS A 532 -16.80 16.89 4.35
C LYS A 532 -17.39 18.13 5.02
N ARG A 533 -18.27 17.96 6.01
CA ARG A 533 -18.78 19.07 6.82
C ARG A 533 -17.64 19.76 7.57
N PHE A 534 -16.77 19.00 8.24
CA PHE A 534 -15.63 19.57 8.95
C PHE A 534 -14.69 20.34 8.02
N LYS A 535 -14.53 19.91 6.78
CA LYS A 535 -13.70 20.60 5.78
C LYS A 535 -14.33 21.85 5.21
N ASN A 536 -15.63 21.82 4.88
CA ASN A 536 -16.26 22.80 4.01
C ASN A 536 -17.25 23.74 4.72
N GLU A 537 -17.77 23.37 5.89
CA GLU A 537 -18.72 24.14 6.66
C GLU A 537 -18.05 24.81 7.87
N ASP A 538 -18.65 25.87 8.41
CA ASP A 538 -18.15 26.52 9.61
C ASP A 538 -18.23 25.59 10.83
N TYR A 539 -19.29 24.76 10.91
CA TYR A 539 -19.47 23.75 11.95
C TYR A 539 -19.46 22.33 11.39
N PRO A 540 -18.82 21.38 12.10
CA PRO A 540 -18.11 21.54 13.36
C PRO A 540 -16.80 22.33 13.21
N SER A 541 -16.43 23.09 14.22
CA SER A 541 -15.15 23.80 14.33
C SER A 541 -14.16 23.10 15.24
N ILE A 542 -14.66 22.26 16.16
CA ILE A 542 -13.86 21.38 17.02
C ILE A 542 -14.27 19.94 16.76
N VAL A 543 -13.30 19.11 16.38
CA VAL A 543 -13.51 17.68 16.17
C VAL A 543 -12.63 16.88 17.11
N VAL A 544 -13.23 15.88 17.75
CA VAL A 544 -12.54 14.89 18.58
C VAL A 544 -12.46 13.58 17.80
N THR A 545 -11.28 13.04 17.69
CA THR A 545 -11.02 11.78 16.98
C THR A 545 -10.09 10.87 17.78
N VAL A 546 -10.13 9.58 17.46
CA VAL A 546 -9.23 8.59 18.06
C VAL A 546 -8.15 8.22 17.05
N ASP A 547 -8.57 7.87 15.84
CA ASP A 547 -7.70 7.40 14.77
C ASP A 547 -7.98 8.16 13.48
N LEU A 548 -7.08 9.07 13.17
CA LEU A 548 -7.13 9.84 11.92
C LEU A 548 -6.83 9.01 10.69
N LEU A 549 -6.18 7.89 10.87
CA LEU A 549 -5.71 7.07 9.78
C LEU A 549 -6.85 6.28 9.16
N THR A 550 -7.90 5.99 9.96
CA THR A 550 -9.15 5.39 9.47
C THR A 550 -10.07 6.41 8.79
N THR A 551 -10.01 7.67 9.21
CA THR A 551 -10.94 8.71 8.74
C THR A 551 -10.43 9.56 7.58
N GLY A 552 -9.11 9.51 7.27
CA GLY A 552 -8.53 10.24 6.15
C GLY A 552 -8.74 11.76 6.20
N ILE A 553 -8.81 12.35 7.41
CA ILE A 553 -9.10 13.79 7.59
C ILE A 553 -8.02 14.64 6.92
N ASP A 554 -8.38 15.36 5.86
CA ASP A 554 -7.55 16.38 5.20
C ASP A 554 -8.30 17.71 5.18
N VAL A 555 -8.11 18.49 6.25
CA VAL A 555 -8.78 19.77 6.46
C VAL A 555 -7.71 20.86 6.62
N PRO A 556 -7.43 21.67 5.58
CA PRO A 556 -6.37 22.68 5.62
C PRO A 556 -6.55 23.75 6.70
N SER A 557 -7.79 24.04 7.07
CA SER A 557 -8.13 25.04 8.09
C SER A 557 -7.84 24.60 9.54
N ILE A 558 -7.38 23.36 9.77
CA ILE A 558 -6.92 22.96 11.11
C ILE A 558 -5.70 23.78 11.50
N SER A 559 -5.83 24.56 12.56
CA SER A 559 -4.80 25.46 13.10
C SER A 559 -4.42 25.12 14.54
N THR A 560 -5.14 24.21 15.19
CA THR A 560 -4.88 23.79 16.56
C THR A 560 -4.99 22.28 16.70
N LEU A 561 -3.97 21.66 17.28
CA LEU A 561 -3.94 20.24 17.64
C LEU A 561 -3.89 20.10 19.16
N VAL A 562 -4.67 19.18 19.69
CA VAL A 562 -4.68 18.86 21.13
C VAL A 562 -4.45 17.36 21.32
N PHE A 563 -3.39 17.01 22.05
CA PHE A 563 -3.04 15.62 22.32
C PHE A 563 -3.55 15.21 23.71
N MET A 564 -4.75 14.64 23.77
CA MET A 564 -5.33 14.08 25.01
C MET A 564 -4.92 12.61 25.20
N ARG A 565 -4.01 12.11 24.38
CA ARG A 565 -3.44 10.77 24.42
C ARG A 565 -1.94 10.81 24.25
N ARG A 566 -1.21 9.87 24.87
CA ARG A 566 0.18 9.65 24.54
C ARG A 566 0.32 8.86 23.24
N VAL A 567 1.34 9.18 22.46
CA VAL A 567 1.68 8.50 21.20
C VAL A 567 3.05 7.88 21.36
N LYS A 568 3.15 6.55 21.26
CA LYS A 568 4.42 5.82 21.43
C LYS A 568 5.26 5.77 20.15
N SER A 569 4.63 5.97 18.99
CA SER A 569 5.28 5.89 17.68
C SER A 569 5.58 7.27 17.15
N ARG A 570 6.86 7.57 16.91
CA ARG A 570 7.28 8.81 16.24
C ARG A 570 6.59 9.00 14.90
N ILE A 571 6.39 7.94 14.15
CA ILE A 571 5.76 7.99 12.82
C ILE A 571 4.29 8.40 12.94
N LEU A 572 3.55 7.79 13.88
CA LEU A 572 2.17 8.16 14.14
C LEU A 572 2.08 9.62 14.58
N PHE A 573 2.97 10.05 15.46
CA PHE A 573 3.02 11.44 15.91
C PHE A 573 3.27 12.42 14.75
N GLU A 574 4.25 12.16 13.89
CA GLU A 574 4.52 12.97 12.70
C GLU A 574 3.33 13.01 11.74
N GLN A 575 2.57 11.93 11.61
CA GLN A 575 1.34 11.91 10.82
C GLN A 575 0.22 12.73 11.45
N MET A 576 0.09 12.67 12.77
CA MET A 576 -0.90 13.47 13.52
C MET A 576 -0.56 14.97 13.37
N LEU A 577 0.70 15.36 13.51
CA LEU A 577 1.17 16.72 13.23
C LEU A 577 0.87 17.13 11.79
N GLY A 578 1.11 16.25 10.85
CA GLY A 578 0.92 16.51 9.42
C GLY A 578 -0.50 16.93 9.03
N ARG A 579 -1.50 16.72 9.90
CA ARG A 579 -2.88 17.19 9.66
C ARG A 579 -3.03 18.70 9.77
N ALA A 580 -2.18 19.37 10.54
CA ALA A 580 -2.21 20.82 10.69
C ALA A 580 -1.14 21.57 9.88
N THR A 581 -0.27 20.87 9.16
CA THR A 581 0.84 21.49 8.42
C THR A 581 0.44 22.15 7.10
N ARG A 582 -0.81 21.97 6.64
CA ARG A 582 -1.31 22.52 5.39
C ARG A 582 -1.41 24.05 5.43
N LEU A 583 -1.05 24.68 4.32
CA LEU A 583 -1.37 26.09 4.08
C LEU A 583 -2.89 26.28 3.97
N CYS A 584 -3.38 27.37 4.54
CA CYS A 584 -4.78 27.79 4.38
C CYS A 584 -4.81 29.31 4.25
N LYS A 585 -4.97 29.81 3.03
CA LYS A 585 -4.98 31.25 2.74
C LYS A 585 -6.24 31.93 3.26
N GLU A 586 -7.35 31.20 3.30
CA GLU A 586 -8.65 31.71 3.71
C GLU A 586 -8.65 32.21 5.15
N ILE A 587 -7.86 31.58 6.01
CA ILE A 587 -7.71 31.98 7.43
C ILE A 587 -6.36 32.64 7.71
N HIS A 588 -5.60 33.02 6.67
CA HIS A 588 -4.26 33.61 6.79
C HIS A 588 -3.30 32.80 7.68
N LYS A 589 -3.38 31.49 7.58
CA LYS A 589 -2.62 30.55 8.41
C LYS A 589 -1.13 30.64 8.16
N THR A 590 -0.39 31.10 9.17
CA THR A 590 1.09 31.22 9.15
C THR A 590 1.78 30.17 9.97
N HIS A 591 1.08 29.61 10.98
CA HIS A 591 1.56 28.57 11.90
C HIS A 591 0.36 27.80 12.43
N PHE A 592 0.60 26.76 13.22
CA PHE A 592 -0.43 26.08 14.00
C PHE A 592 0.04 25.85 15.44
N GLU A 593 -0.93 25.70 16.33
CA GLU A 593 -0.69 25.54 17.76
C GLU A 593 -0.84 24.10 18.20
N ILE A 594 -0.06 23.72 19.19
CA ILE A 594 -0.09 22.38 19.80
C ILE A 594 -0.33 22.54 21.30
N TYR A 595 -1.32 21.83 21.83
CA TYR A 595 -1.54 21.63 23.24
C TYR A 595 -1.20 20.19 23.61
N ASP A 596 -0.23 20.02 24.50
CA ASP A 596 0.29 18.72 24.91
C ASP A 596 0.19 18.51 26.44
N PRO A 597 -1.04 18.28 26.97
CA PRO A 597 -1.23 18.07 28.40
C PRO A 597 -0.71 16.73 28.90
N VAL A 598 -0.31 15.81 28.03
CA VAL A 598 0.12 14.45 28.39
C VAL A 598 1.61 14.18 28.11
N GLY A 599 2.36 15.21 27.68
CA GLY A 599 3.80 15.13 27.48
C GLY A 599 4.22 14.18 26.34
N VAL A 600 3.60 14.33 25.16
CA VAL A 600 3.98 13.56 23.95
C VAL A 600 5.34 14.03 23.41
N TYR A 601 5.68 15.30 23.65
CA TYR A 601 6.94 15.92 23.21
C TYR A 601 8.15 15.58 24.10
N ASP A 602 7.91 15.09 25.32
CA ASP A 602 8.95 14.63 26.25
C ASP A 602 9.39 13.19 25.91
#